data_d39ce94f9d9cc23a780427e8494784b9
#
_entry.id   d39ce94f9d9cc23a780427e8494784b9
#
_cell.length_a   1.000
_cell.length_b   1.000
_cell.length_c   1.000
_cell.angle_alpha   90.00
_cell.angle_beta   90.00
_cell.angle_gamma   90.00
#
_symmetry.space_group_name_H-M   'P 1'
#
loop_
_entity.id
_entity.type
_entity.pdbx_description
1 polymer ?
#
loop_
_entity_poly.entity_id
_entity_poly.type
_entity_poly.pdbx_seq_one_letter_code
_entity_poly.pdbx_strand_id
1 'polypeptide(L)'
;MNKGMLAVLNESERLLVLETEKAELAKLDEDGLVALHDRIRRARNKYTGQYRRGGASKVSAKGGRGKASQQNSTARAKAEAFEVALANVSTALAAAARKTAAELKAERIAAARGEGTPAVAKAPAKGRKAAV
;
A
#
# COMPACT_ATOMS: atom_id res chain seq x y z
N MET A 1 -10.79 3.66 -8.98
CA MET A 1 -10.84 2.32 -9.61
C MET A 1 -12.17 2.19 -10.32
N ASN A 2 -12.17 1.60 -11.49
CA ASN A 2 -13.41 1.55 -12.25
C ASN A 2 -14.30 0.39 -11.83
N LYS A 3 -15.56 0.43 -12.28
CA LYS A 3 -16.54 -0.58 -11.88
C LYS A 3 -16.17 -1.97 -12.37
N GLY A 4 -15.55 -2.07 -13.54
CA GLY A 4 -15.17 -3.37 -14.07
C GLY A 4 -14.14 -4.06 -13.21
N MET A 5 -13.21 -3.30 -12.66
CA MET A 5 -12.21 -3.87 -11.77
C MET A 5 -12.85 -4.33 -10.46
N LEU A 6 -13.78 -3.55 -9.93
CA LEU A 6 -14.43 -3.92 -8.69
C LEU A 6 -15.32 -5.14 -8.85
N ALA A 7 -15.86 -5.33 -10.03
CA ALA A 7 -16.82 -6.41 -10.27
C ALA A 7 -16.19 -7.80 -10.14
N VAL A 8 -14.88 -7.93 -10.38
CA VAL A 8 -14.24 -9.25 -10.30
C VAL A 8 -13.84 -9.60 -8.88
N LEU A 9 -13.93 -8.68 -7.95
CA LEU A 9 -13.49 -8.90 -6.58
C LEU A 9 -14.63 -9.43 -5.72
N ASN A 10 -14.32 -10.29 -4.77
CA ASN A 10 -15.33 -10.70 -3.82
C ASN A 10 -15.52 -9.55 -2.81
N GLU A 11 -16.44 -9.74 -1.87
CA GLU A 11 -16.80 -8.63 -0.98
C GLU A 11 -15.64 -8.17 -0.11
N SER A 12 -14.91 -9.10 0.48
CA SER A 12 -13.81 -8.70 1.35
C SER A 12 -12.69 -8.04 0.57
N GLU A 13 -12.44 -8.50 -0.66
CA GLU A 13 -11.46 -7.89 -1.53
C GLU A 13 -11.89 -6.49 -1.95
N ARG A 14 -13.17 -6.34 -2.24
CA ARG A 14 -13.71 -5.03 -2.62
C ARG A 14 -13.58 -4.04 -1.47
N LEU A 15 -13.87 -4.47 -0.25
CA LEU A 15 -13.73 -3.60 0.90
C LEU A 15 -12.28 -3.19 1.11
N LEU A 16 -11.35 -4.13 0.91
CA LEU A 16 -9.93 -3.81 1.04
C LEU A 16 -9.51 -2.77 0.01
N VAL A 17 -9.98 -2.92 -1.22
CA VAL A 17 -9.65 -1.95 -2.27
C VAL A 17 -10.29 -0.59 -1.98
N LEU A 18 -11.50 -0.58 -1.44
CA LEU A 18 -12.14 0.68 -1.11
C LEU A 18 -11.40 1.45 -0.02
N GLU A 19 -10.64 0.76 0.83
CA GLU A 19 -9.80 1.45 1.80
C GLU A 19 -8.69 2.26 1.14
N THR A 20 -8.43 2.03 -0.13
CA THR A 20 -7.39 2.77 -0.86
C THR A 20 -7.93 3.97 -1.61
N GLU A 21 -9.21 4.31 -1.42
CA GLU A 21 -9.75 5.53 -1.98
C GLU A 21 -9.07 6.73 -1.32
N LYS A 22 -8.91 7.78 -2.09
CA LYS A 22 -8.17 8.94 -1.60
C LYS A 22 -8.71 9.46 -0.28
N ALA A 23 -10.03 9.53 -0.15
CA ALA A 23 -10.65 10.02 1.07
C ALA A 23 -10.35 9.12 2.27
N GLU A 24 -10.32 7.80 2.04
CA GLU A 24 -10.02 6.86 3.11
C GLU A 24 -8.55 6.91 3.48
N LEU A 25 -7.67 7.05 2.50
CA LEU A 25 -6.25 7.14 2.77
C LEU A 25 -5.91 8.38 3.58
N ALA A 26 -6.65 9.46 3.37
CA ALA A 26 -6.42 10.69 4.09
C ALA A 26 -6.69 10.56 5.59
N LYS A 27 -7.45 9.55 5.99
CA LYS A 27 -7.76 9.33 7.39
C LYS A 27 -6.68 8.55 8.13
N LEU A 28 -5.72 7.97 7.42
CA LEU A 28 -4.72 7.10 8.01
C LEU A 28 -3.44 7.86 8.31
N ASP A 29 -2.80 7.49 9.42
CA ASP A 29 -1.46 8.00 9.69
C ASP A 29 -0.45 7.11 8.96
N GLU A 30 0.83 7.41 9.13
CA GLU A 30 1.87 6.68 8.41
C GLU A 30 1.85 5.19 8.74
N ASP A 31 1.66 4.85 10.01
CA ASP A 31 1.61 3.44 10.43
C ASP A 31 0.41 2.73 9.83
N GLY A 32 -0.72 3.39 9.77
CA GLY A 32 -1.91 2.84 9.14
C GLY A 32 -1.70 2.61 7.67
N LEU A 33 -1.01 3.51 7.00
CA LEU A 33 -0.70 3.36 5.59
C LEU A 33 0.26 2.21 5.34
N VAL A 34 1.24 2.02 6.22
CA VAL A 34 2.17 0.89 6.10
C VAL A 34 1.41 -0.43 6.25
N ALA A 35 0.52 -0.50 7.23
CA ALA A 35 -0.27 -1.72 7.45
C ALA A 35 -1.15 -2.02 6.24
N LEU A 36 -1.81 -1.01 5.70
CA LEU A 36 -2.66 -1.17 4.53
C LEU A 36 -1.82 -1.58 3.32
N HIS A 37 -0.67 -0.96 3.15
CA HIS A 37 0.25 -1.31 2.07
C HIS A 37 0.61 -2.79 2.12
N ASP A 38 0.92 -3.31 3.30
CA ASP A 38 1.25 -4.72 3.44
C ASP A 38 0.09 -5.63 3.08
N ARG A 39 -1.11 -5.27 3.50
CA ARG A 39 -2.29 -6.08 3.19
C ARG A 39 -2.56 -6.11 1.69
N ILE A 40 -2.46 -4.97 1.04
CA ILE A 40 -2.67 -4.88 -0.40
C ILE A 40 -1.58 -5.64 -1.16
N ARG A 41 -0.33 -5.48 -0.72
CA ARG A 41 0.79 -6.15 -1.37
C ARG A 41 0.64 -7.67 -1.31
N ARG A 42 0.19 -8.18 -0.16
CA ARG A 42 -0.02 -9.62 -0.03
C ARG A 42 -1.14 -10.09 -0.96
N ALA A 43 -2.21 -9.33 -1.08
CA ALA A 43 -3.30 -9.68 -1.98
C ALA A 43 -2.83 -9.66 -3.42
N ARG A 44 -2.07 -8.63 -3.81
CA ARG A 44 -1.51 -8.55 -5.15
C ARG A 44 -0.62 -9.76 -5.44
N ASN A 45 0.25 -10.10 -4.50
CA ASN A 45 1.18 -11.21 -4.69
C ASN A 45 0.44 -12.55 -4.82
N LYS A 46 -0.64 -12.70 -4.05
CA LYS A 46 -1.45 -13.90 -4.14
C LYS A 46 -1.99 -14.10 -5.55
N TYR A 47 -2.58 -13.07 -6.11
CA TYR A 47 -3.21 -13.22 -7.43
C TYR A 47 -2.20 -13.19 -8.57
N THR A 48 -1.10 -12.48 -8.42
CA THR A 48 -0.01 -12.55 -9.39
C THR A 48 0.55 -13.97 -9.44
N GLY A 49 0.74 -14.58 -8.27
CA GLY A 49 1.20 -15.96 -8.20
C GLY A 49 0.21 -16.93 -8.82
N GLN A 50 -1.08 -16.74 -8.53
CA GLN A 50 -2.11 -17.59 -9.11
C GLN A 50 -2.14 -17.45 -10.62
N TYR A 51 -2.00 -16.23 -11.12
CA TYR A 51 -1.98 -15.98 -12.54
C TYR A 51 -0.84 -16.75 -13.22
N ARG A 52 0.35 -16.66 -12.65
CA ARG A 52 1.52 -17.34 -13.23
C ARG A 52 1.37 -18.86 -13.19
N ARG A 53 1.00 -19.38 -12.02
CA ARG A 53 0.87 -20.83 -11.87
C ARG A 53 -0.30 -21.36 -12.67
N GLY A 54 -1.39 -20.61 -12.68
CA GLY A 54 -2.57 -21.04 -13.40
C GLY A 54 -2.36 -21.07 -14.89
N GLY A 55 -1.63 -20.10 -15.42
CA GLY A 55 -1.32 -20.10 -16.84
C GLY A 55 -0.50 -21.30 -17.25
N ALA A 56 0.49 -21.67 -16.43
CA ALA A 56 1.35 -22.78 -16.76
C ALA A 56 0.68 -24.14 -16.54
N SER A 57 0.02 -24.31 -15.38
CA SER A 57 -0.47 -25.64 -15.05
C SER A 57 -1.81 -25.93 -15.65
N LYS A 58 -2.69 -24.95 -15.76
CA LYS A 58 -4.03 -25.20 -16.26
C LYS A 58 -4.11 -25.38 -17.75
N VAL A 59 -3.19 -24.79 -18.47
CA VAL A 59 -3.15 -24.96 -19.90
C VAL A 59 -2.81 -26.39 -20.25
N SER A 60 -1.97 -27.05 -19.46
CA SER A 60 -1.64 -28.40 -19.74
C SER A 60 -2.70 -29.39 -19.29
N ALA A 61 -3.65 -28.98 -18.47
CA ALA A 61 -4.73 -29.87 -18.09
C ALA A 61 -5.65 -30.00 -19.28
N LYS A 62 -5.79 -31.19 -19.82
CA LYS A 62 -6.55 -31.36 -20.99
C LYS A 62 -7.92 -30.95 -20.84
N GLY A 63 -8.60 -30.56 -21.83
CA GLY A 63 -9.98 -30.19 -21.82
C GLY A 63 -10.28 -28.92 -21.06
N GLY A 64 -9.33 -28.41 -20.35
CA GLY A 64 -9.55 -27.25 -19.51
C GLY A 64 -9.19 -25.91 -20.12
N ARG A 65 -8.86 -25.88 -21.40
CA ARG A 65 -8.35 -24.67 -21.99
C ARG A 65 -9.28 -23.48 -21.82
N GLY A 66 -10.57 -23.63 -22.06
CA GLY A 66 -11.51 -22.53 -21.91
C GLY A 66 -11.63 -22.09 -20.46
N LYS A 67 -11.78 -23.06 -19.56
CA LYS A 67 -11.88 -22.74 -18.15
C LYS A 67 -10.57 -22.18 -17.61
N ALA A 68 -9.45 -22.73 -18.04
CA ALA A 68 -8.16 -22.26 -17.60
C ALA A 68 -7.96 -20.80 -18.01
N SER A 69 -8.37 -20.46 -19.22
CA SER A 69 -8.25 -19.11 -19.71
C SER A 69 -9.12 -18.15 -18.89
N GLN A 70 -10.36 -18.57 -18.58
CA GLN A 70 -11.26 -17.72 -17.81
C GLN A 70 -10.77 -17.54 -16.38
N GLN A 71 -10.37 -18.62 -15.72
CA GLN A 71 -9.87 -18.52 -14.36
C GLN A 71 -8.60 -17.68 -14.31
N ASN A 72 -7.74 -17.86 -15.29
CA ASN A 72 -6.50 -17.10 -15.35
C ASN A 72 -6.78 -15.63 -15.63
N SER A 73 -7.77 -15.34 -16.44
CA SER A 73 -8.19 -13.98 -16.71
C SER A 73 -8.74 -13.33 -15.46
N THR A 74 -9.49 -14.07 -14.62
CA THR A 74 -9.99 -13.56 -13.37
C THR A 74 -8.85 -13.23 -12.41
N ALA A 75 -7.89 -14.16 -12.29
CA ALA A 75 -6.73 -13.92 -11.42
C ALA A 75 -5.95 -12.71 -11.89
N ARG A 76 -5.79 -12.55 -13.20
CA ARG A 76 -5.10 -11.39 -13.74
C ARG A 76 -5.84 -10.11 -13.42
N ALA A 77 -7.16 -10.11 -13.59
CA ALA A 77 -7.97 -8.94 -13.31
C ALA A 77 -7.89 -8.54 -11.84
N LYS A 78 -7.90 -9.53 -10.94
CA LYS A 78 -7.74 -9.25 -9.52
C LYS A 78 -6.36 -8.70 -9.21
N ALA A 79 -5.33 -9.25 -9.84
CA ALA A 79 -3.98 -8.75 -9.65
C ALA A 79 -3.88 -7.30 -10.12
N GLU A 80 -4.50 -6.97 -11.24
CA GLU A 80 -4.48 -5.61 -11.74
C GLU A 80 -5.20 -4.65 -10.80
N ALA A 81 -6.32 -5.09 -10.24
CA ALA A 81 -7.05 -4.26 -9.29
C ALA A 81 -6.20 -3.96 -8.05
N PHE A 82 -5.49 -4.97 -7.55
CA PHE A 82 -4.63 -4.74 -6.39
C PHE A 82 -3.37 -3.97 -6.74
N GLU A 83 -2.91 -4.01 -8.01
CA GLU A 83 -1.82 -3.15 -8.45
C GLU A 83 -2.23 -1.68 -8.40
N VAL A 84 -3.44 -1.38 -8.87
CA VAL A 84 -3.93 0.00 -8.80
C VAL A 84 -4.06 0.44 -7.35
N ALA A 85 -4.62 -0.43 -6.51
CA ALA A 85 -4.76 -0.13 -5.10
C ALA A 85 -3.40 0.09 -4.44
N LEU A 86 -2.44 -0.75 -4.78
CA LEU A 86 -1.09 -0.63 -4.22
C LEU A 86 -0.45 0.69 -4.63
N ALA A 87 -0.61 1.09 -5.89
CA ALA A 87 -0.07 2.37 -6.35
C ALA A 87 -0.66 3.53 -5.56
N ASN A 88 -1.96 3.49 -5.30
CA ASN A 88 -2.61 4.55 -4.55
C ASN A 88 -2.07 4.64 -3.13
N VAL A 89 -1.93 3.50 -2.45
CA VAL A 89 -1.40 3.48 -1.09
C VAL A 89 0.06 3.91 -1.07
N SER A 90 0.84 3.45 -2.06
CA SER A 90 2.26 3.82 -2.12
C SER A 90 2.43 5.31 -2.29
N THR A 91 1.60 5.93 -3.12
CA THR A 91 1.65 7.38 -3.31
C THR A 91 1.33 8.10 -2.00
N ALA A 92 0.28 7.66 -1.30
CA ALA A 92 -0.10 8.28 -0.04
C ALA A 92 0.99 8.07 1.02
N LEU A 93 1.58 6.89 1.07
CA LEU A 93 2.62 6.61 2.05
C LEU A 93 3.85 7.46 1.79
N ALA A 94 4.24 7.60 0.52
CA ALA A 94 5.38 8.44 0.17
C ALA A 94 5.12 9.89 0.57
N ALA A 95 3.89 10.38 0.35
CA ALA A 95 3.55 11.74 0.75
C ALA A 95 3.62 11.91 2.26
N ALA A 96 3.13 10.93 3.02
CA ALA A 96 3.17 10.99 4.47
C ALA A 96 4.61 10.98 4.97
N ALA A 97 5.46 10.16 4.37
CA ALA A 97 6.86 10.10 4.76
C ALA A 97 7.58 11.41 4.48
N ARG A 98 7.28 12.02 3.33
CA ARG A 98 7.89 13.33 3.01
C ARG A 98 7.45 14.40 3.99
N LYS A 99 6.18 14.37 4.39
CA LYS A 99 5.67 15.34 5.35
C LYS A 99 6.37 15.19 6.70
N THR A 100 6.50 13.95 7.19
CA THR A 100 7.18 13.67 8.43
C THR A 100 8.64 14.15 8.37
N ALA A 101 9.32 13.87 7.27
CA ALA A 101 10.71 14.27 7.10
C ALA A 101 10.85 15.78 7.10
N ALA A 102 9.90 16.49 6.45
CA ALA A 102 9.93 17.94 6.42
C ALA A 102 9.70 18.52 7.80
N GLU A 103 8.78 17.95 8.56
CA GLU A 103 8.50 18.40 9.91
C GLU A 103 9.71 18.22 10.81
N LEU A 104 10.36 17.06 10.72
CA LEU A 104 11.56 16.81 11.50
C LEU A 104 12.68 17.75 11.14
N LYS A 105 12.83 18.06 9.86
CA LYS A 105 13.84 19.00 9.43
C LYS A 105 13.56 20.39 9.98
N ALA A 106 12.30 20.81 9.93
CA ALA A 106 11.93 22.13 10.45
C ALA A 106 12.19 22.23 11.94
N GLU A 107 11.88 21.16 12.68
CA GLU A 107 12.15 21.13 14.12
C GLU A 107 13.62 21.24 14.41
N ARG A 108 14.45 20.53 13.66
CA ARG A 108 15.89 20.59 13.87
C ARG A 108 16.46 21.96 13.57
N ILE A 109 15.96 22.59 12.53
CA ILE A 109 16.41 23.92 12.20
C ILE A 109 16.00 24.91 13.28
N ALA A 110 14.75 24.82 13.75
CA ALA A 110 14.27 25.70 14.80
C ALA A 110 15.07 25.51 16.09
N ALA A 111 15.36 24.27 16.43
CA ALA A 111 16.14 23.98 17.63
C ALA A 111 17.56 24.54 17.50
N ALA A 112 18.16 24.41 16.32
CA ALA A 112 19.50 24.91 16.09
C ALA A 112 19.55 26.42 16.18
N ARG A 113 18.46 27.10 15.86
CA ARG A 113 18.39 28.54 15.97
C ARG A 113 17.99 29.03 17.37
N GLY A 114 17.72 28.10 18.26
CA GLY A 114 17.25 28.45 19.57
C GLY A 114 15.77 28.79 19.62
N GLU A 115 15.04 28.49 18.58
CA GLU A 115 13.61 28.78 18.49
C GLU A 115 12.73 27.60 18.87
N GLY A 116 13.33 26.47 19.16
CA GLY A 116 12.55 25.29 19.42
C GLY A 116 11.80 25.36 20.73
N THR A 117 10.76 24.53 20.85
CA THR A 117 10.04 24.49 22.08
C THR A 117 10.83 23.69 23.11
N PRO A 118 10.55 23.91 24.38
CA PRO A 118 11.23 23.12 25.39
C PRO A 118 11.00 21.63 25.25
N ALA A 119 9.84 21.27 24.79
CA ALA A 119 9.54 19.88 24.62
C ALA A 119 10.46 19.23 23.61
N VAL A 120 10.80 19.95 22.60
CA VAL A 120 11.69 19.45 21.61
C VAL A 120 13.06 19.22 22.19
N ALA A 121 13.43 20.09 23.04
CA ALA A 121 14.77 20.03 23.60
C ALA A 121 14.99 18.75 24.32
N LYS A 122 13.99 18.17 24.86
CA LYS A 122 14.24 17.01 25.50
C LYS A 122 14.05 15.84 24.75
N ALA A 123 13.26 15.80 24.06
CA ALA A 123 13.18 14.63 23.44
C ALA A 123 14.26 14.23 22.73
N PRO A 124 14.63 14.65 22.61
CA PRO A 124 15.42 14.11 21.79
C PRO A 124 16.25 13.45 22.31
N ALA A 125 16.11 13.77 22.77
CA ALA A 125 17.03 13.30 23.03
C ALA A 125 16.93 12.08 23.13
N LYS A 126 16.60 11.82 23.26
CA LYS A 126 16.81 10.85 23.30
C LYS A 126 17.46 10.23 22.56
N GLY A 127 17.70 10.23 22.48
CA GLY A 127 18.34 9.53 21.88
C GLY A 127 19.18 9.83 21.06
N ARG A 128 19.37 10.11 20.92
CA ARG A 128 20.19 10.34 20.14
C ARG A 128 21.05 11.06 20.51
N LYS A 129 21.10 11.54 21.21
CA LYS A 129 21.87 12.24 21.45
C LYS A 129 22.83 12.37 21.43
N ALA A 130 22.58 12.33 21.29
CA ALA A 130 23.43 12.51 21.23
C ALA A 130 24.16 12.89 20.81
N ALA A 131 23.93 13.04 20.47
CA ALA A 131 24.64 13.25 19.91
C ALA A 131 25.43 13.89 19.80
N VAL A 132 25.51 14.11 19.81
CA VAL A 132 26.31 14.52 19.60
C VAL A 132 27.17 14.38 19.59
#